data_1ae5dfcb159f3977f69f77a529bfe6c5
#
_entry.id   1ae5dfcb159f3977f69f77a529bfe6c5
#
_cell.length_a   1.000
_cell.length_b   1.000
_cell.length_c   1.000
_cell.angle_alpha   90.00
_cell.angle_beta   90.00
_cell.angle_gamma   90.00
#
_symmetry.space_group_name_H-M   'P 1'
#
loop_
_entity.id
_entity.type
_entity.pdbx_description
1 polymer ?
#
loop_
_entity_poly.entity_id
_entity_poly.type
_entity_poly.pdbx_seq_one_letter_code
_entity_poly.pdbx_strand_id
1 'polypeptide(L)'
;MKIMLTVATAVLLAFTLAPASAQQGVSDAEIVLGCSNSFSGPLAFPGEQATKFGVDLYFKALNDAGGIHGRKVRTIYYDDGYKPQEAVANTKKLVEQDKVFAIIAPQGTPPVVATLEYLEANKVPLLFPFQGSPVTRGRKHAFNGMLLYDRQAGMMIDYLAGPRKYKTFATLYQDDEYGKAFLTAFEKDLAPLGLKMAAAESVKRGVTDVSAQMAKLQAAKPEVLFMVLTPGPGAQALKERQKIGWTDVVMVSSGPLTDERYLALAGDASEGVEGLSLWPDPVASDLPAMKLYREQMQKYFPKNEPNRYSLSGYFAAMLFTEGAKRAGKNLTRDSLIAALEGIRGFESGLLPPVTIGADHETQKHGFWVRVERGKFKQLTDWLRSD
;
A
#
# COMPACT_ATOMS: atom_id res chain seq x y z
N MET A 1 -44.64 -64.64 44.18
CA MET A 1 -44.84 -63.31 43.65
C MET A 1 -43.50 -62.60 43.66
N LYS A 2 -42.72 -62.61 42.54
CA LYS A 2 -41.37 -62.05 42.43
C LYS A 2 -41.47 -60.66 41.82
N ILE A 3 -41.04 -59.66 42.55
CA ILE A 3 -40.99 -58.30 42.10
C ILE A 3 -39.59 -58.09 41.42
N MET A 4 -39.58 -57.84 40.11
CA MET A 4 -38.37 -57.45 39.35
C MET A 4 -38.21 -55.94 39.47
N LEU A 5 -37.10 -55.56 40.06
CA LEU A 5 -36.63 -54.11 40.14
C LEU A 5 -35.79 -53.82 38.94
N THR A 6 -36.28 -52.97 38.01
CA THR A 6 -35.57 -52.53 36.82
C THR A 6 -34.78 -51.27 37.19
N VAL A 7 -33.45 -51.33 37.22
CA VAL A 7 -32.54 -50.18 37.39
C VAL A 7 -32.28 -49.55 36.04
N ALA A 8 -32.79 -48.34 35.82
CA ALA A 8 -32.50 -47.55 34.62
C ALA A 8 -31.20 -46.79 34.86
N THR A 9 -30.15 -47.17 34.14
CA THR A 9 -28.85 -46.50 34.17
C THR A 9 -28.94 -45.32 33.18
N ALA A 10 -29.01 -44.08 33.68
CA ALA A 10 -28.90 -42.86 32.89
C ALA A 10 -27.41 -42.59 32.55
N VAL A 11 -27.04 -42.75 31.31
CA VAL A 11 -25.71 -42.36 30.78
C VAL A 11 -25.73 -40.86 30.53
N LEU A 12 -25.11 -40.06 31.40
CA LEU A 12 -24.81 -38.64 31.13
C LEU A 12 -23.66 -38.55 30.08
N LEU A 13 -24.01 -38.21 28.85
CA LEU A 13 -23.03 -37.78 27.86
C LEU A 13 -22.52 -36.37 28.28
N ALA A 14 -21.37 -36.31 28.93
CA ALA A 14 -20.65 -35.08 29.10
C ALA A 14 -20.05 -34.66 27.74
N PHE A 15 -20.70 -33.74 27.04
CA PHE A 15 -20.08 -33.01 25.94
C PHE A 15 -18.93 -32.21 26.50
N THR A 16 -17.72 -32.72 26.40
CA THR A 16 -16.50 -31.91 26.59
C THR A 16 -16.40 -30.93 25.43
N LEU A 17 -16.83 -29.69 25.65
CA LEU A 17 -16.46 -28.58 24.79
C LEU A 17 -14.92 -28.51 24.77
N ALA A 18 -14.31 -29.04 23.71
CA ALA A 18 -12.89 -28.80 23.47
C ALA A 18 -12.68 -27.28 23.45
N PRO A 19 -11.69 -26.73 24.20
CA PRO A 19 -11.40 -25.32 24.13
C PRO A 19 -11.13 -24.97 22.67
N ALA A 20 -11.87 -24.03 22.12
CA ALA A 20 -11.57 -23.51 20.79
C ALA A 20 -10.09 -23.12 20.79
N SER A 21 -9.29 -23.76 19.90
CA SER A 21 -7.88 -23.47 19.80
C SER A 21 -7.72 -21.97 19.66
N ALA A 22 -7.07 -21.34 20.65
CA ALA A 22 -6.90 -19.88 20.65
C ALA A 22 -6.21 -19.46 19.37
N GLN A 23 -6.81 -18.53 18.63
CA GLN A 23 -6.26 -18.05 17.38
C GLN A 23 -4.90 -17.38 17.65
N GLN A 24 -3.86 -17.82 16.92
CA GLN A 24 -2.53 -17.23 17.03
C GLN A 24 -2.57 -15.71 16.89
N GLY A 25 -1.96 -14.98 17.82
CA GLY A 25 -1.91 -13.53 17.86
C GLY A 25 -3.19 -12.85 18.34
N VAL A 26 -4.16 -13.60 18.86
CA VAL A 26 -5.40 -13.05 19.45
C VAL A 26 -5.58 -13.62 20.84
N SER A 27 -5.74 -12.74 21.83
CA SER A 27 -6.08 -13.08 23.22
C SER A 27 -7.32 -12.29 23.64
N ASP A 28 -7.75 -12.45 24.89
CA ASP A 28 -8.85 -11.65 25.44
C ASP A 28 -8.48 -10.17 25.62
N ALA A 29 -7.18 -9.85 25.73
CA ALA A 29 -6.67 -8.51 25.99
C ALA A 29 -6.09 -7.81 24.75
N GLU A 30 -5.55 -8.55 23.78
CA GLU A 30 -4.83 -7.94 22.66
C GLU A 30 -4.94 -8.72 21.35
N ILE A 31 -4.71 -7.99 20.24
CA ILE A 31 -4.46 -8.51 18.90
C ILE A 31 -3.05 -8.08 18.51
N VAL A 32 -2.18 -9.04 18.17
CA VAL A 32 -0.78 -8.79 17.82
C VAL A 32 -0.59 -8.91 16.32
N LEU A 33 -0.19 -7.82 15.68
CA LEU A 33 0.16 -7.76 14.27
C LEU A 33 1.68 -7.70 14.09
N GLY A 34 2.16 -8.04 12.91
CA GLY A 34 3.57 -7.94 12.55
C GLY A 34 3.79 -7.11 11.31
N CYS A 35 4.97 -6.50 11.19
CA CYS A 35 5.40 -5.84 9.97
C CYS A 35 6.91 -5.91 9.82
N SER A 36 7.38 -6.42 8.67
CA SER A 36 8.74 -6.20 8.19
C SER A 36 8.69 -5.02 7.24
N ASN A 37 9.53 -4.02 7.46
CA ASN A 37 9.55 -2.81 6.64
C ASN A 37 10.93 -2.17 6.66
N SER A 38 11.18 -1.23 5.75
CA SER A 38 12.46 -0.53 5.68
C SER A 38 12.52 0.58 6.74
N PHE A 39 13.32 0.40 7.78
CA PHE A 39 13.63 1.41 8.78
C PHE A 39 15.06 1.92 8.68
N SER A 40 15.81 1.42 7.71
CA SER A 40 17.17 1.84 7.37
C SER A 40 17.34 2.05 5.85
N GLY A 41 18.42 2.74 5.46
CA GLY A 41 18.74 2.98 4.05
C GLY A 41 17.86 4.04 3.37
N PRO A 42 17.88 4.09 2.02
CA PRO A 42 17.21 5.16 1.25
C PRO A 42 15.69 5.20 1.38
N LEU A 43 15.06 4.10 1.81
CA LEU A 43 13.61 3.98 1.98
C LEU A 43 13.16 3.95 3.45
N ALA A 44 14.05 4.31 4.38
CA ALA A 44 13.73 4.39 5.81
C ALA A 44 12.57 5.36 6.08
N PHE A 45 12.59 6.54 5.46
CA PHE A 45 11.52 7.54 5.67
C PHE A 45 10.15 7.01 5.27
N PRO A 46 9.89 6.54 4.04
CA PRO A 46 8.59 5.98 3.69
C PRO A 46 8.14 4.84 4.60
N GLY A 47 9.06 3.92 4.95
CA GLY A 47 8.76 2.78 5.81
C GLY A 47 8.36 3.19 7.22
N GLU A 48 9.10 4.11 7.81
CA GLU A 48 8.82 4.64 9.15
C GLU A 48 7.50 5.43 9.18
N GLN A 49 7.26 6.27 8.16
CA GLN A 49 6.02 7.05 8.07
C GLN A 49 4.80 6.14 7.95
N ALA A 50 4.80 5.14 7.07
CA ALA A 50 3.67 4.25 6.89
C ALA A 50 3.35 3.44 8.17
N THR A 51 4.37 2.97 8.88
CA THR A 51 4.19 2.13 10.06
C THR A 51 4.06 2.94 11.36
N LYS A 52 5.16 3.52 11.85
CA LYS A 52 5.20 4.19 13.16
C LYS A 52 4.31 5.42 13.22
N PHE A 53 4.23 6.20 12.11
CA PHE A 53 3.43 7.43 12.06
C PHE A 53 2.12 7.30 11.26
N GLY A 54 1.78 6.09 10.80
CA GLY A 54 0.50 5.79 10.14
C GLY A 54 -0.27 4.73 10.91
N VAL A 55 0.22 3.48 10.88
CA VAL A 55 -0.44 2.33 11.55
C VAL A 55 -0.55 2.57 13.05
N ASP A 56 0.56 2.93 13.72
CA ASP A 56 0.54 3.15 15.17
C ASP A 56 -0.28 4.38 15.57
N LEU A 57 -0.33 5.41 14.73
CA LEU A 57 -1.18 6.57 14.96
C LEU A 57 -2.64 6.15 15.13
N TYR A 58 -3.15 5.38 14.17
CA TYR A 58 -4.52 4.90 14.22
C TYR A 58 -4.76 3.98 15.41
N PHE A 59 -3.86 3.02 15.64
CA PHE A 59 -4.03 2.08 16.75
C PHE A 59 -3.88 2.73 18.15
N LYS A 60 -3.07 3.77 18.30
CA LYS A 60 -3.04 4.53 19.56
C LYS A 60 -4.39 5.18 19.85
N ALA A 61 -4.97 5.87 18.88
CA ALA A 61 -6.29 6.48 19.03
C ALA A 61 -7.39 5.42 19.25
N LEU A 62 -7.36 4.31 18.53
CA LEU A 62 -8.27 3.18 18.70
C LEU A 62 -8.15 2.56 20.11
N ASN A 63 -6.95 2.35 20.59
CA ASN A 63 -6.68 1.74 21.90
C ASN A 63 -7.12 2.65 23.05
N ASP A 64 -6.97 3.96 22.92
CA ASP A 64 -7.49 4.95 23.88
C ASP A 64 -9.02 4.93 23.93
N ALA A 65 -9.66 4.63 22.78
CA ALA A 65 -11.12 4.50 22.67
C ALA A 65 -11.66 3.09 23.06
N GLY A 66 -10.81 2.21 23.63
CA GLY A 66 -11.22 0.88 24.12
C GLY A 66 -10.91 -0.28 23.18
N GLY A 67 -10.23 -0.05 22.05
CA GLY A 67 -9.75 -1.09 21.13
C GLY A 67 -10.84 -1.76 20.29
N ILE A 68 -10.64 -3.01 19.91
CA ILE A 68 -11.57 -3.82 19.14
C ILE A 68 -12.22 -4.85 20.07
N HIS A 69 -13.49 -4.68 20.35
CA HIS A 69 -14.23 -5.54 21.32
C HIS A 69 -13.51 -5.68 22.66
N GLY A 70 -12.88 -4.60 23.15
CA GLY A 70 -12.13 -4.55 24.40
C GLY A 70 -10.66 -4.97 24.28
N ARG A 71 -10.20 -5.43 23.11
CA ARG A 71 -8.81 -5.83 22.85
C ARG A 71 -8.01 -4.65 22.32
N LYS A 72 -6.81 -4.43 22.87
CA LYS A 72 -5.84 -3.49 22.29
C LYS A 72 -5.17 -4.10 21.07
N VAL A 73 -4.78 -3.25 20.10
CA VAL A 73 -4.01 -3.69 18.93
C VAL A 73 -2.57 -3.23 19.10
N ARG A 74 -1.62 -4.14 18.88
CA ARG A 74 -0.18 -3.90 18.95
C ARG A 74 0.51 -4.45 17.72
N THR A 75 1.52 -3.73 17.22
CA THR A 75 2.32 -4.17 16.08
C THR A 75 3.79 -4.39 16.49
N ILE A 76 4.38 -5.50 16.02
CA ILE A 76 5.81 -5.82 16.15
C ILE A 76 6.47 -5.48 14.81
N TYR A 77 7.60 -4.74 14.87
CA TYR A 77 8.30 -4.26 13.70
C TYR A 77 9.72 -4.83 13.61
N TYR A 78 10.13 -5.25 12.40
CA TYR A 78 11.51 -5.59 12.06
C TYR A 78 11.98 -4.82 10.83
N ASP A 79 13.25 -4.40 10.83
CA ASP A 79 13.88 -3.72 9.71
C ASP A 79 14.35 -4.73 8.65
N ASP A 80 13.94 -4.54 7.39
CA ASP A 80 14.43 -5.31 6.26
C ASP A 80 15.36 -4.52 5.33
N GLY A 81 15.50 -3.22 5.54
CA GLY A 81 16.33 -2.36 4.69
C GLY A 81 15.95 -2.44 3.21
N TYR A 82 14.70 -2.80 2.90
CA TYR A 82 14.19 -3.07 1.55
C TYR A 82 14.88 -4.27 0.86
N LYS A 83 15.32 -5.25 1.61
CA LYS A 83 15.99 -6.46 1.11
C LYS A 83 15.03 -7.65 1.17
N PRO A 84 14.71 -8.31 0.03
CA PRO A 84 13.78 -9.43 0.01
C PRO A 84 14.13 -10.57 0.98
N GLN A 85 15.43 -10.91 1.11
CA GLN A 85 15.90 -11.98 1.99
C GLN A 85 15.64 -11.66 3.47
N GLU A 86 15.90 -10.40 3.88
CA GLU A 86 15.63 -9.94 5.25
C GLU A 86 14.12 -9.90 5.53
N ALA A 87 13.32 -9.46 4.56
CA ALA A 87 11.86 -9.46 4.68
C ALA A 87 11.30 -10.88 4.90
N VAL A 88 11.82 -11.87 4.18
CA VAL A 88 11.45 -13.28 4.39
C VAL A 88 11.86 -13.77 5.78
N ALA A 89 13.10 -13.51 6.20
CA ALA A 89 13.60 -13.91 7.52
C ALA A 89 12.76 -13.27 8.66
N ASN A 90 12.51 -11.98 8.56
CA ASN A 90 11.70 -11.23 9.51
C ASN A 90 10.25 -11.73 9.55
N THR A 91 9.64 -12.00 8.38
CA THR A 91 8.29 -12.54 8.30
C THR A 91 8.18 -13.90 8.96
N LYS A 92 9.15 -14.80 8.74
CA LYS A 92 9.20 -16.09 9.45
C LYS A 92 9.30 -15.89 10.95
N LYS A 93 10.16 -14.99 11.43
CA LYS A 93 10.30 -14.69 12.84
C LYS A 93 9.00 -14.17 13.45
N LEU A 94 8.33 -13.21 12.80
CA LEU A 94 7.03 -12.70 13.21
C LEU A 94 5.97 -13.80 13.34
N VAL A 95 5.93 -14.73 12.38
CA VAL A 95 4.92 -15.80 12.35
C VAL A 95 5.27 -16.93 13.32
N GLU A 96 6.52 -17.39 13.32
CA GLU A 96 6.93 -18.62 14.03
C GLU A 96 7.33 -18.37 15.49
N GLN A 97 7.95 -17.21 15.79
CA GLN A 97 8.42 -16.88 17.14
C GLN A 97 7.48 -15.89 17.86
N ASP A 98 7.17 -14.76 17.23
CA ASP A 98 6.31 -13.73 17.84
C ASP A 98 4.83 -14.07 17.75
N LYS A 99 4.47 -15.11 16.96
CA LYS A 99 3.10 -15.64 16.86
C LYS A 99 2.06 -14.58 16.46
N VAL A 100 2.40 -13.69 15.55
CA VAL A 100 1.48 -12.63 15.10
C VAL A 100 0.23 -13.17 14.41
N PHE A 101 -0.86 -12.41 14.52
CA PHE A 101 -2.15 -12.74 13.88
C PHE A 101 -2.10 -12.57 12.36
N ALA A 102 -1.55 -11.45 11.90
CA ALA A 102 -1.41 -11.09 10.50
C ALA A 102 -0.21 -10.17 10.29
N ILE A 103 0.22 -10.02 9.03
CA ILE A 103 1.21 -9.02 8.61
C ILE A 103 0.45 -7.80 8.08
N ILE A 104 0.78 -6.59 8.56
CA ILE A 104 0.08 -5.36 8.19
C ILE A 104 1.03 -4.33 7.56
N ALA A 105 0.58 -3.69 6.49
CA ALA A 105 1.19 -2.53 5.85
C ALA A 105 2.71 -2.61 5.58
N PRO A 106 3.28 -3.78 5.19
CA PRO A 106 4.67 -3.80 4.75
C PRO A 106 4.81 -3.00 3.45
N GLN A 107 6.02 -2.45 3.22
CA GLN A 107 6.27 -1.59 2.07
C GLN A 107 7.25 -2.23 1.09
N GLY A 108 7.02 -1.92 -0.20
CA GLY A 108 7.96 -2.24 -1.27
C GLY A 108 7.64 -3.54 -1.99
N THR A 109 7.68 -3.49 -3.31
CA THR A 109 7.30 -4.63 -4.14
C THR A 109 8.24 -5.82 -3.96
N PRO A 110 9.57 -5.71 -4.10
CA PRO A 110 10.46 -6.86 -3.94
C PRO A 110 10.37 -7.53 -2.56
N PRO A 111 10.42 -6.81 -1.42
CA PRO A 111 10.28 -7.42 -0.10
C PRO A 111 8.94 -8.14 0.09
N VAL A 112 7.83 -7.48 -0.30
CA VAL A 112 6.49 -8.04 -0.12
C VAL A 112 6.29 -9.28 -1.00
N VAL A 113 6.66 -9.21 -2.28
CA VAL A 113 6.51 -10.35 -3.22
C VAL A 113 7.29 -11.57 -2.73
N ALA A 114 8.47 -11.39 -2.18
CA ALA A 114 9.29 -12.49 -1.66
C ALA A 114 8.64 -13.23 -0.47
N THR A 115 7.73 -12.59 0.27
CA THR A 115 7.05 -13.21 1.42
C THR A 115 5.76 -13.94 1.08
N LEU A 116 5.19 -13.73 -0.12
CA LEU A 116 3.85 -14.18 -0.47
C LEU A 116 3.65 -15.69 -0.36
N GLU A 117 4.56 -16.49 -0.93
CA GLU A 117 4.43 -17.95 -0.91
C GLU A 117 4.46 -18.50 0.52
N TYR A 118 5.35 -17.94 1.37
CA TYR A 118 5.43 -18.35 2.78
C TYR A 118 4.14 -17.99 3.54
N LEU A 119 3.62 -16.78 3.37
CA LEU A 119 2.40 -16.33 4.05
C LEU A 119 1.18 -17.14 3.60
N GLU A 120 1.04 -17.39 2.29
CA GLU A 120 -0.03 -18.20 1.73
C GLU A 120 -0.02 -19.64 2.25
N ALA A 121 1.16 -20.29 2.23
CA ALA A 121 1.34 -21.66 2.74
C ALA A 121 1.01 -21.79 4.24
N ASN A 122 1.28 -20.75 5.03
CA ASN A 122 1.01 -20.71 6.48
C ASN A 122 -0.35 -20.07 6.83
N LYS A 123 -1.15 -19.72 5.83
CA LYS A 123 -2.49 -19.10 5.99
C LYS A 123 -2.43 -17.84 6.88
N VAL A 124 -1.37 -17.03 6.72
CA VAL A 124 -1.20 -15.77 7.46
C VAL A 124 -1.62 -14.62 6.57
N PRO A 125 -2.62 -13.82 6.96
CA PRO A 125 -3.07 -12.69 6.15
C PRO A 125 -1.97 -11.65 5.99
N LEU A 126 -1.74 -11.24 4.73
CA LEU A 126 -1.01 -10.06 4.34
C LEU A 126 -1.98 -8.92 4.08
N LEU A 127 -1.98 -7.93 4.95
CA LEU A 127 -2.99 -6.89 4.98
C LEU A 127 -2.42 -5.55 4.50
N PHE A 128 -2.95 -5.07 3.40
CA PHE A 128 -2.80 -3.71 2.90
C PHE A 128 -1.35 -3.23 2.73
N PRO A 129 -0.47 -4.02 2.07
CA PRO A 129 0.90 -3.59 1.80
C PRO A 129 0.94 -2.33 0.94
N PHE A 130 1.92 -1.45 1.19
CA PHE A 130 2.21 -0.32 0.32
C PHE A 130 3.03 -0.79 -0.89
N GLN A 131 2.37 -1.49 -1.78
CA GLN A 131 2.85 -1.98 -3.07
C GLN A 131 1.65 -2.28 -3.99
N GLY A 132 1.83 -2.23 -5.30
CA GLY A 132 0.76 -2.39 -6.29
C GLY A 132 1.03 -3.49 -7.31
N SER A 133 1.90 -4.46 -7.03
CA SER A 133 2.14 -5.57 -7.97
C SER A 133 0.88 -6.42 -8.15
N PRO A 134 0.45 -6.71 -9.39
CA PRO A 134 -0.73 -7.53 -9.65
C PRO A 134 -0.58 -9.00 -9.22
N VAL A 135 0.62 -9.44 -8.82
CA VAL A 135 0.82 -10.82 -8.34
C VAL A 135 0.10 -11.10 -7.01
N THR A 136 -0.36 -10.07 -6.31
CA THR A 136 -1.17 -10.20 -5.09
C THR A 136 -2.67 -10.36 -5.38
N ARG A 137 -3.12 -10.09 -6.61
CA ARG A 137 -4.54 -10.17 -6.99
C ARG A 137 -5.07 -11.60 -6.87
N GLY A 138 -6.22 -11.76 -6.20
CA GLY A 138 -6.90 -13.05 -6.07
C GLY A 138 -6.20 -14.08 -5.19
N ARG A 139 -5.13 -13.73 -4.47
CA ARG A 139 -4.55 -14.59 -3.44
C ARG A 139 -5.43 -14.57 -2.20
N LYS A 140 -5.77 -15.76 -1.68
CA LYS A 140 -6.72 -15.90 -0.57
C LYS A 140 -6.32 -15.10 0.67
N HIS A 141 -5.03 -15.03 0.97
CA HIS A 141 -4.53 -14.41 2.19
C HIS A 141 -3.85 -13.05 1.97
N ALA A 142 -3.96 -12.44 0.77
CA ALA A 142 -3.35 -11.13 0.49
C ALA A 142 -4.40 -10.09 0.08
N PHE A 143 -4.50 -9.00 0.83
CA PHE A 143 -5.37 -7.86 0.57
C PHE A 143 -4.52 -6.65 0.16
N ASN A 144 -4.78 -6.08 -1.01
CA ASN A 144 -3.99 -4.98 -1.55
C ASN A 144 -4.25 -3.67 -0.80
N GLY A 145 -3.20 -2.90 -0.51
CA GLY A 145 -3.27 -1.64 0.22
C GLY A 145 -3.31 -0.40 -0.65
N MET A 146 -3.11 -0.54 -1.96
CA MET A 146 -3.15 0.56 -2.92
C MET A 146 -3.64 0.08 -4.29
N LEU A 147 -3.95 1.02 -5.16
CA LEU A 147 -4.30 0.76 -6.57
C LEU A 147 -3.16 -0.02 -7.25
N LEU A 148 -3.49 -1.14 -7.89
CA LEU A 148 -2.51 -1.99 -8.55
C LEU A 148 -1.81 -1.28 -9.71
N TYR A 149 -0.56 -1.64 -9.98
CA TYR A 149 0.27 -0.95 -10.99
C TYR A 149 -0.26 -1.06 -12.40
N ASP A 150 -0.84 -2.18 -12.77
CA ASP A 150 -1.50 -2.33 -14.07
C ASP A 150 -2.71 -1.39 -14.20
N ARG A 151 -3.50 -1.22 -13.15
CA ARG A 151 -4.59 -0.25 -13.15
C ARG A 151 -4.09 1.19 -13.17
N GLN A 152 -3.02 1.50 -12.42
CA GLN A 152 -2.39 2.82 -12.50
C GLN A 152 -1.88 3.12 -13.91
N ALA A 153 -1.19 2.16 -14.53
CA ALA A 153 -0.68 2.29 -15.90
C ALA A 153 -1.81 2.54 -16.89
N GLY A 154 -2.90 1.74 -16.84
CA GLY A 154 -4.07 1.93 -17.70
C GLY A 154 -4.66 3.32 -17.54
N MET A 155 -4.93 3.77 -16.31
CA MET A 155 -5.44 5.13 -16.06
C MET A 155 -4.51 6.22 -16.59
N MET A 156 -3.18 6.03 -16.47
CA MET A 156 -2.20 7.00 -16.98
C MET A 156 -2.21 7.03 -18.50
N ILE A 157 -2.24 5.89 -19.18
CA ILE A 157 -2.32 5.81 -20.65
C ILE A 157 -3.65 6.38 -21.14
N ASP A 158 -4.77 6.00 -20.53
CA ASP A 158 -6.11 6.48 -20.91
C ASP A 158 -6.20 8.00 -20.85
N TYR A 159 -5.67 8.61 -19.78
CA TYR A 159 -5.68 10.06 -19.63
C TYR A 159 -4.77 10.77 -20.62
N LEU A 160 -3.57 10.23 -20.88
CA LEU A 160 -2.56 10.88 -21.70
C LEU A 160 -2.78 10.64 -23.19
N ALA A 161 -3.10 9.42 -23.61
CA ALA A 161 -3.34 9.09 -25.02
C ALA A 161 -4.76 9.46 -25.49
N GLY A 162 -5.74 9.45 -24.58
CA GLY A 162 -7.13 9.80 -24.87
C GLY A 162 -7.34 11.32 -24.99
N PRO A 163 -7.75 12.03 -23.91
CA PRO A 163 -8.07 13.46 -23.97
C PRO A 163 -6.85 14.34 -24.28
N ARG A 164 -5.63 13.95 -23.83
CA ARG A 164 -4.39 14.73 -24.07
C ARG A 164 -3.75 14.43 -25.43
N LYS A 165 -4.11 13.33 -26.08
CA LYS A 165 -3.73 12.92 -27.46
C LYS A 165 -2.22 12.74 -27.66
N TYR A 166 -1.43 12.47 -26.62
CA TYR A 166 -0.02 12.12 -26.76
C TYR A 166 0.15 10.79 -27.48
N LYS A 167 1.22 10.64 -28.26
CA LYS A 167 1.48 9.48 -29.13
C LYS A 167 2.81 8.80 -28.87
N THR A 168 3.76 9.51 -28.26
CA THR A 168 5.11 9.01 -28.02
C THR A 168 5.44 8.99 -26.54
N PHE A 169 5.72 7.80 -26.02
CA PHE A 169 5.91 7.54 -24.61
C PHE A 169 7.28 6.91 -24.37
N ALA A 170 7.91 7.26 -23.25
CA ALA A 170 9.09 6.59 -22.76
C ALA A 170 8.97 6.37 -21.24
N THR A 171 9.83 5.52 -20.67
CA THR A 171 9.88 5.31 -19.24
C THR A 171 11.30 5.23 -18.70
N LEU A 172 11.51 5.84 -17.53
CA LEU A 172 12.65 5.61 -16.65
C LEU A 172 12.15 4.84 -15.44
N TYR A 173 12.63 3.61 -15.25
CA TYR A 173 12.08 2.71 -14.25
C TYR A 173 13.17 2.05 -13.38
N GLN A 174 12.80 1.70 -12.14
CA GLN A 174 13.67 0.95 -11.24
C GLN A 174 13.80 -0.50 -11.72
N ASP A 175 15.01 -1.03 -11.83
CA ASP A 175 15.29 -2.40 -12.29
C ASP A 175 15.00 -3.43 -11.19
N ASP A 176 13.73 -3.57 -10.87
CA ASP A 176 13.20 -4.60 -9.99
C ASP A 176 11.71 -4.88 -10.31
N GLU A 177 11.04 -5.67 -9.47
CA GLU A 177 9.64 -6.08 -9.65
C GLU A 177 8.69 -4.88 -9.73
N TYR A 178 9.00 -3.77 -9.04
CA TYR A 178 8.19 -2.55 -9.09
C TYR A 178 8.23 -1.91 -10.48
N GLY A 179 9.42 -1.63 -10.98
CA GLY A 179 9.57 -0.97 -12.28
C GLY A 179 9.13 -1.84 -13.44
N LYS A 180 9.45 -3.14 -13.40
CA LYS A 180 9.07 -4.11 -14.44
C LYS A 180 7.56 -4.32 -14.52
N ALA A 181 6.84 -4.30 -13.40
CA ALA A 181 5.39 -4.40 -13.40
C ALA A 181 4.73 -3.23 -14.13
N PHE A 182 5.21 -2.00 -13.94
CA PHE A 182 4.72 -0.83 -14.69
C PHE A 182 5.10 -0.89 -16.17
N LEU A 183 6.36 -1.24 -16.51
CA LEU A 183 6.79 -1.36 -17.89
C LEU A 183 5.89 -2.33 -18.67
N THR A 184 5.69 -3.54 -18.15
CA THR A 184 4.81 -4.54 -18.74
C THR A 184 3.38 -4.02 -18.91
N ALA A 185 2.86 -3.30 -17.93
CA ALA A 185 1.51 -2.73 -18.01
C ALA A 185 1.42 -1.62 -19.06
N PHE A 186 2.37 -0.70 -19.13
CA PHE A 186 2.40 0.35 -20.15
C PHE A 186 2.45 -0.24 -21.55
N GLU A 187 3.32 -1.24 -21.81
CA GLU A 187 3.41 -1.91 -23.11
C GLU A 187 2.10 -2.59 -23.48
N LYS A 188 1.48 -3.28 -22.52
CA LYS A 188 0.16 -3.93 -22.71
C LYS A 188 -0.93 -2.93 -23.07
N ASP A 189 -1.00 -1.78 -22.38
CA ASP A 189 -2.09 -0.83 -22.52
C ASP A 189 -1.89 0.11 -23.74
N LEU A 190 -0.66 0.32 -24.20
CA LEU A 190 -0.35 1.04 -25.44
C LEU A 190 -0.65 0.22 -26.71
N ALA A 191 -0.47 -1.10 -26.66
CA ALA A 191 -0.60 -1.97 -27.83
C ALA A 191 -1.99 -1.90 -28.52
N PRO A 192 -3.13 -1.94 -27.81
CA PRO A 192 -4.47 -1.82 -28.42
C PRO A 192 -4.70 -0.46 -29.11
N LEU A 193 -3.95 0.58 -28.70
CA LEU A 193 -4.00 1.92 -29.29
C LEU A 193 -3.11 2.05 -30.55
N GLY A 194 -2.41 0.99 -30.95
CA GLY A 194 -1.41 1.02 -31.99
C GLY A 194 -0.15 1.83 -31.63
N LEU A 195 0.06 2.06 -30.33
CA LEU A 195 1.19 2.81 -29.79
C LEU A 195 2.20 1.85 -29.15
N LYS A 196 3.41 2.35 -28.93
CA LYS A 196 4.48 1.61 -28.23
C LYS A 196 5.39 2.56 -27.47
N MET A 197 6.13 2.03 -26.50
CA MET A 197 7.21 2.77 -25.85
C MET A 197 8.30 3.10 -26.87
N ALA A 198 8.65 4.38 -27.00
CA ALA A 198 9.76 4.83 -27.85
C ALA A 198 11.12 4.47 -27.24
N ALA A 199 11.21 4.51 -25.91
CA ALA A 199 12.38 4.08 -25.16
C ALA A 199 12.00 3.66 -23.73
N ALA A 200 12.76 2.72 -23.18
CA ALA A 200 12.65 2.28 -21.79
C ALA A 200 14.06 2.10 -21.22
N GLU A 201 14.42 2.90 -20.23
CA GLU A 201 15.72 2.84 -19.56
C GLU A 201 15.54 2.47 -18.10
N SER A 202 16.37 1.56 -17.61
CA SER A 202 16.33 1.13 -16.22
C SER A 202 17.45 1.71 -15.39
N VAL A 203 17.21 1.84 -14.10
CA VAL A 203 18.21 2.25 -13.11
C VAL A 203 18.17 1.33 -11.89
N LYS A 204 19.32 1.10 -11.28
CA LYS A 204 19.38 0.37 -10.02
C LYS A 204 18.77 1.20 -8.89
N ARG A 205 18.19 0.52 -7.91
CA ARG A 205 17.69 1.17 -6.71
C ARG A 205 18.77 2.01 -6.02
N GLY A 206 18.39 3.21 -5.59
CA GLY A 206 19.29 4.13 -4.88
C GLY A 206 20.37 4.77 -5.74
N VAL A 207 20.27 4.65 -7.07
CA VAL A 207 21.16 5.36 -7.99
C VAL A 207 21.10 6.87 -7.73
N THR A 208 22.26 7.52 -7.84
CA THR A 208 22.39 8.97 -7.65
C THR A 208 22.73 9.71 -8.96
N ASP A 209 23.12 8.99 -10.00
CA ASP A 209 23.39 9.53 -11.33
C ASP A 209 22.57 8.77 -12.38
N VAL A 210 21.72 9.50 -13.10
CA VAL A 210 20.83 9.01 -14.16
C VAL A 210 21.10 9.70 -15.51
N SER A 211 22.22 10.42 -15.63
CA SER A 211 22.53 11.26 -16.79
C SER A 211 22.56 10.48 -18.10
N ALA A 212 23.18 9.29 -18.10
CA ALA A 212 23.26 8.45 -19.29
C ALA A 212 21.88 7.97 -19.77
N GLN A 213 21.01 7.55 -18.83
CA GLN A 213 19.65 7.14 -19.15
C GLN A 213 18.81 8.31 -19.66
N MET A 214 18.90 9.48 -18.99
CA MET A 214 18.17 10.69 -19.40
C MET A 214 18.59 11.16 -20.79
N ALA A 215 19.88 11.10 -21.15
CA ALA A 215 20.35 11.42 -22.49
C ALA A 215 19.78 10.50 -23.58
N LYS A 216 19.74 9.19 -23.32
CA LYS A 216 19.12 8.21 -24.26
C LYS A 216 17.62 8.43 -24.41
N LEU A 217 16.91 8.70 -23.30
CA LEU A 217 15.49 9.00 -23.31
C LEU A 217 15.18 10.27 -24.09
N GLN A 218 15.97 11.33 -23.89
CA GLN A 218 15.85 12.57 -24.66
C GLN A 218 16.08 12.36 -26.17
N ALA A 219 17.05 11.52 -26.54
CA ALA A 219 17.34 11.19 -27.93
C ALA A 219 16.18 10.48 -28.64
N ALA A 220 15.33 9.74 -27.89
CA ALA A 220 14.12 9.10 -28.40
C ALA A 220 12.96 10.08 -28.62
N LYS A 221 13.08 11.34 -28.19
CA LYS A 221 12.10 12.42 -28.34
C LYS A 221 10.66 12.03 -27.94
N PRO A 222 10.42 11.48 -26.74
CA PRO A 222 9.07 11.19 -26.29
C PRO A 222 8.35 12.49 -25.91
N GLU A 223 7.02 12.53 -26.12
CA GLU A 223 6.16 13.58 -25.59
C GLU A 223 5.93 13.42 -24.09
N VAL A 224 5.94 12.17 -23.61
CA VAL A 224 5.71 11.81 -22.21
C VAL A 224 6.82 10.89 -21.71
N LEU A 225 7.39 11.21 -20.53
CA LEU A 225 8.32 10.34 -19.81
C LEU A 225 7.71 9.90 -18.47
N PHE A 226 7.37 8.61 -18.37
CA PHE A 226 6.96 8.02 -17.11
C PHE A 226 8.15 7.80 -16.19
N MET A 227 8.03 8.24 -14.94
CA MET A 227 9.00 8.02 -13.89
C MET A 227 8.47 6.97 -12.91
N VAL A 228 8.99 5.75 -12.98
CA VAL A 228 8.63 4.63 -12.12
C VAL A 228 9.81 4.35 -11.19
N LEU A 229 10.02 5.25 -10.25
CA LEU A 229 11.21 5.34 -9.41
C LEU A 229 10.85 5.53 -7.94
N THR A 230 11.79 5.29 -7.06
CA THR A 230 11.74 5.75 -5.67
C THR A 230 12.10 7.24 -5.57
N PRO A 231 11.75 7.95 -4.47
CA PRO A 231 11.89 9.42 -4.39
C PRO A 231 13.26 9.99 -4.71
N GLY A 232 14.33 9.34 -4.26
CA GLY A 232 15.70 9.80 -4.53
C GLY A 232 16.06 9.83 -6.02
N PRO A 233 16.05 8.66 -6.71
CA PRO A 233 16.27 8.59 -8.16
C PRO A 233 15.28 9.44 -8.98
N GLY A 234 14.01 9.51 -8.56
CA GLY A 234 13.01 10.37 -9.20
C GLY A 234 13.41 11.84 -9.17
N ALA A 235 13.86 12.34 -8.01
CA ALA A 235 14.35 13.71 -7.86
C ALA A 235 15.61 13.97 -8.70
N GLN A 236 16.52 12.99 -8.81
CA GLN A 236 17.70 13.11 -9.69
C GLN A 236 17.29 13.20 -11.16
N ALA A 237 16.29 12.44 -11.60
CA ALA A 237 15.78 12.52 -12.98
C ALA A 237 15.24 13.92 -13.31
N LEU A 238 14.53 14.56 -12.38
CA LEU A 238 14.02 15.92 -12.57
C LEU A 238 15.17 16.96 -12.62
N LYS A 239 16.15 16.85 -11.74
CA LYS A 239 17.32 17.71 -11.73
C LYS A 239 18.14 17.56 -13.01
N GLU A 240 18.32 16.33 -13.51
CA GLU A 240 19.02 16.10 -14.75
C GLU A 240 18.25 16.66 -15.96
N ARG A 241 16.89 16.48 -16.01
CA ARG A 241 16.03 17.12 -17.01
C ARG A 241 16.27 18.65 -17.06
N GLN A 242 16.26 19.28 -15.89
CA GLN A 242 16.49 20.73 -15.78
C GLN A 242 17.90 21.12 -16.27
N LYS A 243 18.92 20.40 -15.84
CA LYS A 243 20.33 20.62 -16.19
C LYS A 243 20.58 20.52 -17.70
N ILE A 244 19.97 19.54 -18.39
CA ILE A 244 20.11 19.35 -19.84
C ILE A 244 19.14 20.21 -20.66
N GLY A 245 18.34 21.06 -20.02
CA GLY A 245 17.38 21.95 -20.68
C GLY A 245 16.25 21.22 -21.43
N TRP A 246 15.87 20.02 -21.01
CA TRP A 246 14.82 19.24 -21.69
C TRP A 246 13.44 19.72 -21.27
N THR A 247 12.84 20.63 -22.03
CA THR A 247 11.59 21.32 -21.71
C THR A 247 10.37 20.82 -22.49
N ASP A 248 10.56 20.10 -23.57
CA ASP A 248 9.52 19.62 -24.51
C ASP A 248 8.98 18.22 -24.17
N VAL A 249 9.12 17.79 -22.92
CA VAL A 249 8.62 16.51 -22.42
C VAL A 249 7.73 16.70 -21.18
N VAL A 250 6.62 16.00 -21.13
CA VAL A 250 5.78 15.90 -19.91
C VAL A 250 6.35 14.81 -19.02
N MET A 251 6.84 15.19 -17.83
CA MET A 251 7.31 14.24 -16.82
C MET A 251 6.14 13.76 -15.98
N VAL A 252 5.92 12.46 -15.92
CA VAL A 252 4.78 11.86 -15.25
C VAL A 252 5.22 10.88 -14.17
N SER A 253 4.90 11.19 -12.92
CA SER A 253 5.21 10.35 -11.75
C SER A 253 4.19 9.24 -11.59
N SER A 254 4.66 8.01 -11.27
CA SER A 254 3.81 6.93 -10.77
C SER A 254 3.18 7.30 -9.41
N GLY A 255 2.11 6.62 -9.00
CA GLY A 255 1.43 6.89 -7.73
C GLY A 255 2.36 6.93 -6.51
N PRO A 256 3.32 6.00 -6.35
CA PRO A 256 4.31 6.07 -5.27
C PRO A 256 5.22 7.30 -5.26
N LEU A 257 5.34 8.01 -6.39
CA LEU A 257 6.12 9.26 -6.48
C LEU A 257 5.28 10.53 -6.29
N THR A 258 4.00 10.45 -6.00
CA THR A 258 3.18 11.63 -5.72
C THR A 258 3.19 11.95 -4.21
N ASP A 259 4.38 12.26 -3.67
CA ASP A 259 4.63 12.48 -2.25
C ASP A 259 5.46 13.75 -2.00
N GLU A 260 5.27 14.37 -0.85
CA GLU A 260 5.89 15.64 -0.44
C GLU A 260 7.42 15.50 -0.31
N ARG A 261 7.91 14.33 0.09
CA ARG A 261 9.36 14.06 0.20
C ARG A 261 10.05 14.11 -1.16
N TYR A 262 9.39 13.57 -2.18
CA TYR A 262 9.88 13.64 -3.55
C TYR A 262 10.03 15.10 -4.02
N LEU A 263 9.01 15.93 -3.77
CA LEU A 263 9.07 17.36 -4.09
C LEU A 263 10.19 18.07 -3.34
N ALA A 264 10.32 17.82 -2.04
CA ALA A 264 11.38 18.40 -1.22
C ALA A 264 12.79 18.02 -1.72
N LEU A 265 12.98 16.78 -2.20
CA LEU A 265 14.25 16.33 -2.78
C LEU A 265 14.52 16.94 -4.15
N ALA A 266 13.50 17.16 -4.97
CA ALA A 266 13.64 17.72 -6.32
C ALA A 266 13.77 19.24 -6.31
N GLY A 267 13.16 19.93 -5.33
CA GLY A 267 13.12 21.39 -5.30
C GLY A 267 12.43 21.97 -6.55
N ASP A 268 12.96 23.07 -7.07
CA ASP A 268 12.40 23.77 -8.24
C ASP A 268 12.34 22.89 -9.50
N ALA A 269 13.15 21.83 -9.60
CA ALA A 269 13.10 20.90 -10.72
C ALA A 269 11.78 20.10 -10.79
N SER A 270 10.99 20.10 -9.70
CA SER A 270 9.67 19.45 -9.66
C SER A 270 8.56 20.24 -10.35
N GLU A 271 8.77 21.52 -10.65
CA GLU A 271 7.71 22.37 -11.23
C GLU A 271 7.19 21.82 -12.56
N GLY A 272 5.87 21.76 -12.71
CA GLY A 272 5.18 21.25 -13.89
C GLY A 272 5.15 19.72 -14.01
N VAL A 273 5.73 18.96 -13.08
CA VAL A 273 5.63 17.49 -13.06
C VAL A 273 4.19 17.08 -12.82
N GLU A 274 3.72 16.12 -13.60
CA GLU A 274 2.38 15.55 -13.45
C GLU A 274 2.45 14.17 -12.80
N GLY A 275 1.30 13.61 -12.41
CA GLY A 275 1.22 12.26 -11.89
C GLY A 275 -0.19 11.82 -11.53
N LEU A 276 -0.33 10.51 -11.33
CA LEU A 276 -1.56 9.93 -10.77
C LEU A 276 -1.42 9.84 -9.25
N SER A 277 -2.15 10.67 -8.52
CA SER A 277 -2.19 10.59 -7.05
C SER A 277 -3.25 9.61 -6.59
N LEU A 278 -2.92 8.86 -5.55
CA LEU A 278 -3.80 7.87 -4.93
C LEU A 278 -4.39 8.37 -3.60
N TRP A 279 -3.90 9.49 -3.10
CA TRP A 279 -4.24 10.04 -1.79
C TRP A 279 -4.50 11.53 -1.87
N PRO A 280 -5.54 12.05 -1.19
CA PRO A 280 -5.74 13.48 -1.03
C PRO A 280 -4.52 14.13 -0.37
N ASP A 281 -4.41 15.43 -0.49
CA ASP A 281 -3.37 16.19 0.21
C ASP A 281 -3.56 16.06 1.73
N PRO A 282 -2.60 15.45 2.47
CA PRO A 282 -2.75 15.19 3.90
C PRO A 282 -2.70 16.46 4.76
N VAL A 283 -2.14 17.55 4.21
CA VAL A 283 -1.99 18.84 4.88
C VAL A 283 -3.15 19.77 4.57
N ALA A 284 -3.50 19.91 3.28
CA ALA A 284 -4.45 20.94 2.82
C ALA A 284 -5.89 20.45 2.71
N SER A 285 -6.17 19.14 2.71
CA SER A 285 -7.52 18.61 2.56
C SER A 285 -8.44 18.99 3.72
N ASP A 286 -9.64 19.48 3.39
CA ASP A 286 -10.69 19.86 4.33
C ASP A 286 -11.64 18.71 4.73
N LEU A 287 -11.42 17.50 4.21
CA LEU A 287 -12.22 16.33 4.58
C LEU A 287 -12.23 16.13 6.10
N PRO A 288 -13.38 15.87 6.74
CA PRO A 288 -13.46 15.69 8.20
C PRO A 288 -12.52 14.60 8.73
N ALA A 289 -12.43 13.46 8.03
CA ALA A 289 -11.51 12.39 8.40
C ALA A 289 -10.04 12.80 8.29
N MET A 290 -9.69 13.71 7.37
CA MET A 290 -8.34 14.24 7.24
C MET A 290 -8.01 15.22 8.37
N LYS A 291 -8.98 16.02 8.82
CA LYS A 291 -8.83 16.87 10.01
C LYS A 291 -8.57 16.01 11.25
N LEU A 292 -9.37 14.97 11.44
CA LEU A 292 -9.17 14.00 12.54
C LEU A 292 -7.78 13.33 12.50
N TYR A 293 -7.33 12.92 11.32
CA TYR A 293 -5.98 12.36 11.14
C TYR A 293 -4.90 13.35 11.58
N ARG A 294 -4.98 14.64 11.19
CA ARG A 294 -4.04 15.68 11.60
C ARG A 294 -4.08 15.96 13.11
N GLU A 295 -5.28 16.05 13.69
CA GLU A 295 -5.47 16.22 15.13
C GLU A 295 -4.83 15.06 15.93
N GLN A 296 -5.03 13.83 15.47
CA GLN A 296 -4.39 12.67 16.08
C GLN A 296 -2.88 12.70 15.90
N MET A 297 -2.36 13.09 14.72
CA MET A 297 -0.92 13.25 14.49
C MET A 297 -0.33 14.26 15.47
N GLN A 298 -0.96 15.42 15.61
CA GLN A 298 -0.55 16.45 16.57
C GLN A 298 -0.59 15.95 18.02
N LYS A 299 -1.59 15.14 18.39
CA LYS A 299 -1.74 14.58 19.74
C LYS A 299 -0.67 13.55 20.08
N TYR A 300 -0.43 12.59 19.17
CA TYR A 300 0.40 11.42 19.46
C TYR A 300 1.84 11.54 18.97
N PHE A 301 2.06 12.31 17.91
CA PHE A 301 3.36 12.50 17.27
C PHE A 301 3.58 13.97 16.85
N PRO A 302 3.62 14.92 17.82
CA PRO A 302 3.62 16.37 17.55
C PRO A 302 4.86 16.89 16.79
N LYS A 303 5.90 16.07 16.64
CA LYS A 303 7.13 16.40 15.90
C LYS A 303 7.12 15.84 14.46
N ASN A 304 6.05 15.15 14.08
CA ASN A 304 5.93 14.55 12.77
C ASN A 304 4.89 15.27 11.93
N GLU A 305 5.17 15.41 10.63
CA GLU A 305 4.27 16.10 9.70
C GLU A 305 3.38 15.10 8.96
N PRO A 306 2.11 15.43 8.72
CA PRO A 306 1.21 14.65 7.88
C PRO A 306 1.79 14.49 6.47
N ASN A 307 1.76 13.25 5.95
CA ASN A 307 2.24 12.92 4.60
C ASN A 307 1.49 11.72 4.03
N ARG A 308 1.61 11.48 2.72
CA ARG A 308 0.87 10.40 2.05
C ARG A 308 1.28 9.01 2.50
N TYR A 309 2.52 8.79 2.91
CA TYR A 309 2.95 7.49 3.45
C TYR A 309 2.28 7.20 4.78
N SER A 310 2.29 8.15 5.73
CA SER A 310 1.62 7.96 7.01
C SER A 310 0.10 7.85 6.85
N LEU A 311 -0.50 8.56 5.88
CA LEU A 311 -1.92 8.42 5.55
C LEU A 311 -2.24 7.01 5.03
N SER A 312 -1.39 6.42 4.20
CA SER A 312 -1.59 5.05 3.71
C SER A 312 -1.57 4.01 4.84
N GLY A 313 -0.65 4.12 5.78
CA GLY A 313 -0.60 3.25 6.96
C GLY A 313 -1.79 3.44 7.88
N TYR A 314 -2.23 4.68 8.09
CA TYR A 314 -3.43 5.02 8.85
C TYR A 314 -4.68 4.38 8.23
N PHE A 315 -4.82 4.45 6.91
CA PHE A 315 -5.91 3.81 6.17
C PHE A 315 -5.85 2.27 6.25
N ALA A 316 -4.66 1.67 6.17
CA ALA A 316 -4.47 0.23 6.33
C ALA A 316 -4.95 -0.24 7.72
N ALA A 317 -4.60 0.50 8.78
CA ALA A 317 -5.07 0.22 10.14
C ALA A 317 -6.58 0.42 10.31
N MET A 318 -7.16 1.40 9.61
CA MET A 318 -8.61 1.63 9.58
C MET A 318 -9.34 0.45 8.93
N LEU A 319 -8.89 -0.04 7.78
CA LEU A 319 -9.48 -1.20 7.09
C LEU A 319 -9.35 -2.49 7.92
N PHE A 320 -8.19 -2.73 8.53
CA PHE A 320 -8.02 -3.84 9.46
C PHE A 320 -9.04 -3.77 10.60
N THR A 321 -9.19 -2.59 11.20
CA THR A 321 -10.11 -2.37 12.33
C THR A 321 -11.56 -2.62 11.92
N GLU A 322 -11.97 -2.15 10.75
CA GLU A 322 -13.31 -2.39 10.21
C GLU A 322 -13.56 -3.89 9.99
N GLY A 323 -12.62 -4.59 9.34
CA GLY A 323 -12.71 -6.04 9.14
C GLY A 323 -12.77 -6.82 10.46
N ALA A 324 -11.90 -6.48 11.42
CA ALA A 324 -11.86 -7.15 12.72
C ALA A 324 -13.12 -6.89 13.58
N LYS A 325 -13.70 -5.68 13.50
CA LYS A 325 -14.99 -5.38 14.14
C LYS A 325 -16.13 -6.20 13.54
N ARG A 326 -16.20 -6.31 12.22
CA ARG A 326 -17.22 -7.12 11.53
C ARG A 326 -17.06 -8.61 11.79
N ALA A 327 -15.83 -9.10 11.92
CA ALA A 327 -15.55 -10.49 12.26
C ALA A 327 -16.03 -10.88 13.67
N GLY A 328 -16.24 -9.89 14.57
CA GLY A 328 -16.77 -10.05 15.92
C GLY A 328 -15.76 -10.53 16.96
N LYS A 329 -16.26 -10.90 18.14
CA LYS A 329 -15.41 -11.31 19.27
C LYS A 329 -14.60 -12.59 19.02
N ASN A 330 -15.14 -13.53 18.25
CA ASN A 330 -14.47 -14.79 17.91
C ASN A 330 -13.57 -14.60 16.68
N LEU A 331 -12.64 -13.66 16.77
CA LEU A 331 -11.75 -13.29 15.68
C LEU A 331 -10.79 -14.42 15.34
N THR A 332 -10.87 -14.92 14.10
CA THR A 332 -9.92 -15.85 13.47
C THR A 332 -9.44 -15.27 12.15
N ARG A 333 -8.34 -15.82 11.58
CA ARG A 333 -7.88 -15.41 10.24
C ARG A 333 -8.95 -15.59 9.17
N ASP A 334 -9.67 -16.73 9.21
CA ASP A 334 -10.76 -16.99 8.25
C ASP A 334 -11.93 -16.01 8.45
N SER A 335 -12.35 -15.73 9.69
CA SER A 335 -13.43 -14.76 9.95
C SER A 335 -13.02 -13.33 9.56
N LEU A 336 -11.75 -12.95 9.71
CA LEU A 336 -11.24 -11.67 9.23
C LEU A 336 -11.30 -11.58 7.71
N ILE A 337 -10.82 -12.62 7.00
CA ILE A 337 -10.85 -12.69 5.53
C ILE A 337 -12.30 -12.54 5.03
N ALA A 338 -13.21 -13.35 5.55
CA ALA A 338 -14.63 -13.29 5.17
C ALA A 338 -15.26 -11.91 5.46
N ALA A 339 -14.89 -11.28 6.59
CA ALA A 339 -15.37 -9.95 6.94
C ALA A 339 -14.83 -8.87 6.01
N LEU A 340 -13.55 -8.96 5.63
CA LEU A 340 -12.93 -8.04 4.65
C LEU A 340 -13.56 -8.21 3.27
N GLU A 341 -13.70 -9.43 2.78
CA GLU A 341 -14.39 -9.74 1.51
C GLU A 341 -15.86 -9.28 1.51
N GLY A 342 -16.48 -9.16 2.67
CA GLY A 342 -17.83 -8.65 2.87
C GLY A 342 -17.95 -7.12 2.90
N ILE A 343 -16.87 -6.38 2.84
CA ILE A 343 -16.91 -4.90 2.84
C ILE A 343 -17.51 -4.39 1.53
N ARG A 344 -18.62 -3.64 1.65
CA ARG A 344 -19.31 -2.97 0.53
C ARG A 344 -19.58 -1.52 0.92
N GLY A 345 -19.08 -0.59 0.09
CA GLY A 345 -19.33 0.84 0.25
C GLY A 345 -18.83 1.42 1.59
N PHE A 346 -17.72 0.91 2.13
CA PHE A 346 -17.18 1.43 3.38
C PHE A 346 -16.66 2.86 3.19
N GLU A 347 -17.26 3.79 3.91
CA GLU A 347 -16.91 5.20 3.89
C GLU A 347 -15.81 5.51 4.91
N SER A 348 -14.56 5.50 4.45
CA SER A 348 -13.41 5.89 5.28
C SER A 348 -13.37 7.40 5.55
N GLY A 349 -14.05 8.20 4.73
CA GLY A 349 -13.94 9.65 4.71
C GLY A 349 -12.61 10.20 4.16
N LEU A 350 -11.68 9.33 3.79
CA LEU A 350 -10.37 9.68 3.21
C LEU A 350 -10.34 9.47 1.70
N LEU A 351 -10.99 8.41 1.23
CA LEU A 351 -11.04 7.96 -0.17
C LEU A 351 -12.49 7.73 -0.59
N PRO A 352 -12.79 7.59 -1.89
CA PRO A 352 -14.08 7.09 -2.33
C PRO A 352 -14.47 5.80 -1.63
N PRO A 353 -15.79 5.49 -1.51
CA PRO A 353 -16.26 4.31 -0.78
C PRO A 353 -15.57 3.03 -1.22
N VAL A 354 -15.06 2.26 -0.24
CA VAL A 354 -14.31 1.02 -0.47
C VAL A 354 -15.23 -0.17 -0.57
N THR A 355 -15.06 -0.95 -1.63
CA THR A 355 -15.68 -2.26 -1.78
C THR A 355 -14.60 -3.28 -2.04
N ILE A 356 -14.50 -4.30 -1.19
CA ILE A 356 -13.54 -5.39 -1.32
C ILE A 356 -14.29 -6.61 -1.83
N GLY A 357 -13.86 -7.15 -2.97
CA GLY A 357 -14.37 -8.38 -3.56
C GLY A 357 -13.37 -9.53 -3.43
N ALA A 358 -13.63 -10.61 -4.17
CA ALA A 358 -12.71 -11.75 -4.27
C ALA A 358 -11.38 -11.42 -4.95
N ASP A 359 -11.26 -10.24 -5.58
CA ASP A 359 -10.02 -9.70 -6.12
C ASP A 359 -9.10 -9.14 -5.02
N HIS A 360 -9.62 -8.92 -3.81
CA HIS A 360 -8.95 -8.33 -2.64
C HIS A 360 -8.34 -6.95 -2.91
N GLU A 361 -8.88 -6.22 -3.89
CA GLU A 361 -8.47 -4.85 -4.18
C GLU A 361 -9.25 -3.84 -3.33
N THR A 362 -8.55 -3.00 -2.59
CA THR A 362 -9.16 -1.99 -1.71
C THR A 362 -9.30 -0.62 -2.35
N GLN A 363 -8.48 -0.32 -3.35
CA GLN A 363 -8.49 0.95 -4.06
C GLN A 363 -8.68 0.71 -5.56
N LYS A 364 -9.59 1.50 -6.15
CA LYS A 364 -9.89 1.50 -7.59
C LYS A 364 -9.92 2.91 -8.17
N HIS A 365 -9.45 3.89 -7.42
CA HIS A 365 -9.52 5.30 -7.78
C HIS A 365 -8.17 5.99 -7.65
N GLY A 366 -7.98 6.99 -8.49
CA GLY A 366 -6.89 7.94 -8.44
C GLY A 366 -7.35 9.26 -9.07
N PHE A 367 -6.54 10.28 -9.00
CA PHE A 367 -6.80 11.55 -9.66
C PHE A 367 -5.50 12.14 -10.19
N TRP A 368 -5.62 12.95 -11.24
CA TRP A 368 -4.47 13.59 -11.86
C TRP A 368 -4.02 14.81 -11.07
N VAL A 369 -2.74 14.95 -10.90
CA VAL A 369 -2.10 16.10 -10.24
C VAL A 369 -1.01 16.70 -11.09
N ARG A 370 -0.71 17.98 -10.84
CA ARG A 370 0.47 18.68 -11.36
C ARG A 370 1.15 19.43 -10.22
N VAL A 371 2.45 19.54 -10.27
CA VAL A 371 3.19 20.37 -9.33
C VAL A 371 3.09 21.83 -9.77
N GLU A 372 2.54 22.66 -8.91
CA GLU A 372 2.45 24.10 -9.05
C GLU A 372 2.94 24.78 -7.76
N ARG A 373 3.97 25.60 -7.87
CA ARG A 373 4.58 26.29 -6.72
C ARG A 373 5.05 25.32 -5.63
N GLY A 374 5.68 24.21 -6.07
CA GLY A 374 6.23 23.21 -5.19
C GLY A 374 5.21 22.34 -4.45
N LYS A 375 3.93 22.33 -4.87
CA LYS A 375 2.85 21.51 -4.29
C LYS A 375 2.08 20.77 -5.37
N PHE A 376 1.58 19.59 -5.04
CA PHE A 376 0.64 18.89 -5.91
C PHE A 376 -0.72 19.57 -5.92
N LYS A 377 -1.12 20.05 -7.09
CA LYS A 377 -2.46 20.58 -7.36
C LYS A 377 -3.28 19.52 -8.09
N GLN A 378 -4.46 19.23 -7.59
CA GLN A 378 -5.40 18.33 -8.23
C GLN A 378 -5.96 18.94 -9.52
N LEU A 379 -5.95 18.19 -10.63
CA LEU A 379 -6.44 18.60 -11.94
C LEU A 379 -7.75 17.94 -12.34
N THR A 380 -8.07 16.76 -11.82
CA THR A 380 -9.30 16.02 -12.11
C THR A 380 -10.02 15.63 -10.84
N ASP A 381 -11.31 15.34 -10.94
CA ASP A 381 -12.00 14.55 -9.93
C ASP A 381 -11.40 13.14 -9.83
N TRP A 382 -11.92 12.35 -8.88
CA TRP A 382 -11.55 10.95 -8.78
C TRP A 382 -11.89 10.20 -10.06
N LEU A 383 -10.87 9.65 -10.70
CA LEU A 383 -10.98 8.72 -11.82
C LEU A 383 -11.07 7.31 -11.25
N ARG A 384 -11.83 6.44 -11.89
CA ARG A 384 -11.94 5.03 -11.51
C ARG A 384 -11.24 4.16 -12.55
N SER A 385 -10.50 3.18 -12.09
CA SER A 385 -10.03 2.08 -12.94
C SER A 385 -11.11 1.01 -13.03
N ASP A 386 -11.38 0.53 -14.22
CA ASP A 386 -12.31 -0.56 -14.47
C ASP A 386 -11.70 -1.94 -14.18
#